data_9a7968e35748300b6626a29ba5df1b44
#
_entry.id   9a7968e35748300b6626a29ba5df1b44
#
_cell.length_a   1.000
_cell.length_b   1.000
_cell.length_c   1.000
_cell.angle_alpha   90.00
_cell.angle_beta   90.00
_cell.angle_gamma   90.00
#
_symmetry.space_group_name_H-M   'P 1'
#
loop_
_entity.id
_entity.type
_entity.pdbx_description
1 polymer ?
#
loop_
_entity_poly.entity_id
_entity_poly.type
_entity_poly.pdbx_seq_one_letter_code
_entity_poly.pdbx_strand_id
1 'polypeptide(L)'
;MNRARGVVSLFLLVLALIGVVMVGPGWAQAKPELTVALSSFSTEVLDPALGGHIVKYYLSLMFDYLVGTTPDGQPSRDGGLANRWENSSDYKRWTFHLRKGVKFHNGDDVTSEDVKFSLQRAIGKRSTTGYAGPLRTLIQDIETPAPDRVVIVTKEATLIIPTYLSRSLSTEGMVLPKKYIEANGDDVFARKPVGSGPYKFVEQVTGSHIRLTAVDSHWRIGTPKYKSILFRLVPEETTRIALLRRGEVDVADVSRERVRELEKEGFPVHFRRDEAILSMWWVLGPDGRTPPTKDKRVREAMNLALDRAEIAAAIFAGKADPAAVPLGLSWSFKDVGFKVTPEMAYPYDPARAKKLLADAGMSSGFNLDVYAYQLPGLPEGKALAEAVAGYWEKIGIKTRLIPVDYPAFRKLWVDRQIPGAVGYYNIANRDWIGAYALLEKMAYSPSKPTDTANDPEIDGMIAQVMRQTDKDKINALMRNIFTRLRSEHSGVPVVYLHSPYATSKTLGKWNPGTVMYDLFIDQLASGK
;
A
#
# COMPACT_ATOMS: atom_id res chain seq x y z
N MET A 1 48.22 97.00 17.66
CA MET A 1 49.28 96.05 17.25
C MET A 1 48.66 94.64 17.23
N ASN A 2 48.82 93.93 16.12
CA ASN A 2 48.71 92.50 15.89
C ASN A 2 47.30 91.83 15.87
N ARG A 3 46.80 91.70 14.66
CA ARG A 3 46.71 90.47 13.81
C ARG A 3 45.78 89.36 14.38
N ALA A 4 44.60 89.22 13.86
CA ALA A 4 44.18 88.50 12.69
C ALA A 4 44.45 86.96 12.78
N ARG A 5 43.41 86.17 12.72
CA ARG A 5 43.29 85.07 11.72
C ARG A 5 41.95 84.40 11.91
N GLY A 6 41.13 84.40 10.85
CA GLY A 6 39.89 83.69 10.77
C GLY A 6 40.11 82.19 10.59
N VAL A 7 39.16 81.42 11.09
CA VAL A 7 39.00 79.99 10.76
C VAL A 7 37.59 79.82 10.20
N VAL A 8 37.54 79.53 8.92
CA VAL A 8 36.33 79.15 8.20
C VAL A 8 35.98 77.71 8.61
N SER A 9 34.90 77.55 9.32
CA SER A 9 34.36 76.18 9.61
C SER A 9 33.50 75.74 8.47
N LEU A 10 34.01 74.76 7.75
CA LEU A 10 33.29 73.99 6.72
C LEU A 10 32.36 72.97 7.37
N PHE A 11 31.05 73.23 7.34
CA PHE A 11 30.04 72.25 7.74
C PHE A 11 29.89 71.20 6.62
N LEU A 12 30.43 69.99 6.81
CA LEU A 12 30.16 68.79 6.02
C LEU A 12 28.85 68.19 6.51
N LEU A 13 27.79 68.35 5.70
CA LEU A 13 26.52 67.65 5.86
C LEU A 13 26.75 66.22 5.39
N VAL A 14 26.87 65.26 6.33
CA VAL A 14 26.86 63.85 6.06
C VAL A 14 25.38 63.41 6.01
N LEU A 15 24.81 63.25 4.80
CA LEU A 15 23.53 62.58 4.57
C LEU A 15 23.73 61.09 4.79
N ALA A 16 23.34 60.58 5.96
CA ALA A 16 23.20 59.17 6.20
C ALA A 16 21.97 58.65 5.45
N LEU A 17 22.18 58.05 4.27
CA LEU A 17 21.18 57.23 3.61
C LEU A 17 20.96 55.96 4.45
N ILE A 18 19.93 55.97 5.29
CA ILE A 18 19.42 54.74 5.90
C ILE A 18 18.70 53.96 4.79
N GLY A 19 19.43 53.06 4.16
CA GLY A 19 18.84 52.03 3.30
C GLY A 19 17.97 51.13 4.13
N VAL A 20 16.66 51.37 4.13
CA VAL A 20 15.67 50.39 4.61
C VAL A 20 15.72 49.21 3.65
N VAL A 21 16.50 48.18 4.01
CA VAL A 21 16.40 46.87 3.37
C VAL A 21 15.02 46.35 3.75
N MET A 22 14.04 46.52 2.87
CA MET A 22 12.79 45.79 2.93
C MET A 22 13.15 44.30 2.78
N VAL A 23 13.28 43.63 3.91
CA VAL A 23 13.26 42.16 3.94
C VAL A 23 11.83 41.78 3.55
N GLY A 24 11.64 41.53 2.26
CA GLY A 24 10.42 40.92 1.76
C GLY A 24 10.15 39.61 2.53
N PRO A 25 8.89 39.16 2.62
CA PRO A 25 8.59 37.93 3.33
C PRO A 25 9.51 36.83 2.78
N GLY A 26 10.43 36.35 3.63
CA GLY A 26 11.39 35.33 3.25
C GLY A 26 10.64 34.14 2.70
N TRP A 27 10.77 33.91 1.44
CA TRP A 27 10.40 32.66 0.82
C TRP A 27 11.25 31.63 1.53
N ALA A 28 10.63 30.85 2.40
CA ALA A 28 11.31 29.75 3.08
C ALA A 28 11.92 28.89 1.97
N GLN A 29 13.24 28.95 1.86
CA GLN A 29 13.97 28.20 0.84
C GLN A 29 13.67 26.73 1.11
N ALA A 30 12.93 26.08 0.21
CA ALA A 30 12.54 24.70 0.37
C ALA A 30 13.80 23.87 0.67
N LYS A 31 13.75 23.03 1.71
CA LYS A 31 14.86 22.12 2.03
C LYS A 31 15.26 21.39 0.74
N PRO A 32 16.54 21.30 0.40
CA PRO A 32 16.97 20.63 -0.82
C PRO A 32 16.67 19.14 -0.82
N GLU A 33 16.58 18.50 0.35
CA GLU A 33 16.31 17.09 0.55
C GLU A 33 15.09 16.88 1.43
N LEU A 34 14.25 15.90 1.05
CA LEU A 34 13.16 15.36 1.87
C LEU A 34 13.61 14.03 2.47
N THR A 35 13.59 13.92 3.80
CA THR A 35 13.94 12.67 4.49
C THR A 35 12.69 11.97 5.02
N VAL A 36 12.50 10.71 4.61
CA VAL A 36 11.39 9.85 5.02
C VAL A 36 11.94 8.69 5.82
N ALA A 37 11.59 8.57 7.10
CA ALA A 37 11.96 7.42 7.93
C ALA A 37 10.81 6.41 7.99
N LEU A 38 11.11 5.16 7.67
CA LEU A 38 10.16 4.05 7.71
C LEU A 38 10.67 2.92 8.60
N SER A 39 9.74 2.21 9.21
CA SER A 39 10.04 1.06 10.08
C SER A 39 10.53 -0.17 9.32
N SER A 40 10.22 -0.28 8.02
CA SER A 40 10.66 -1.38 7.15
C SER A 40 10.62 -0.98 5.68
N PHE A 41 11.53 -1.54 4.89
CA PHE A 41 11.52 -1.50 3.42
C PHE A 41 11.07 -2.83 2.79
N SER A 42 10.58 -3.77 3.61
CA SER A 42 10.24 -5.14 3.16
C SER A 42 11.47 -5.88 2.60
N THR A 43 11.43 -6.24 1.32
CA THR A 43 12.49 -7.01 0.64
C THR A 43 13.63 -6.15 0.10
N GLU A 44 13.54 -4.84 0.20
CA GLU A 44 14.54 -3.85 -0.26
C GLU A 44 14.93 -3.97 -1.74
N VAL A 45 14.08 -4.56 -2.57
CA VAL A 45 14.37 -4.75 -3.99
C VAL A 45 14.08 -3.49 -4.80
N LEU A 46 14.87 -3.28 -5.86
CA LEU A 46 14.72 -2.15 -6.79
C LEU A 46 14.12 -2.57 -8.14
N ASP A 47 13.99 -3.87 -8.41
CA ASP A 47 13.29 -4.40 -9.59
C ASP A 47 11.80 -4.57 -9.27
N PRO A 48 10.89 -3.84 -9.95
CA PRO A 48 9.45 -3.96 -9.75
C PRO A 48 8.89 -5.37 -9.91
N ALA A 49 9.48 -6.20 -10.77
CA ALA A 49 9.03 -7.58 -10.97
C ALA A 49 9.30 -8.51 -9.78
N LEU A 50 10.24 -8.14 -8.92
CA LEU A 50 10.62 -8.88 -7.70
C LEU A 50 10.06 -8.24 -6.44
N GLY A 51 9.39 -7.10 -6.56
CA GLY A 51 8.81 -6.34 -5.45
C GLY A 51 7.41 -6.81 -5.07
N GLY A 52 7.08 -6.66 -3.79
CA GLY A 52 5.70 -6.71 -3.31
C GLY A 52 5.10 -5.31 -3.19
N HIS A 53 3.96 -5.20 -2.49
CA HIS A 53 3.29 -3.91 -2.35
C HIS A 53 4.11 -2.84 -1.59
N ILE A 54 4.91 -3.25 -0.59
CA ILE A 54 5.61 -2.31 0.33
C ILE A 54 6.70 -1.50 -0.38
N VAL A 55 7.38 -2.07 -1.37
CA VAL A 55 8.45 -1.39 -2.12
C VAL A 55 7.94 -0.18 -2.92
N LYS A 56 6.63 -0.02 -3.06
CA LYS A 56 5.99 1.14 -3.69
C LYS A 56 6.37 2.47 -3.04
N TYR A 57 6.71 2.49 -1.77
CA TYR A 57 7.14 3.72 -1.09
C TYR A 57 8.21 4.49 -1.86
N TYR A 58 9.15 3.76 -2.48
CA TYR A 58 10.25 4.36 -3.25
C TYR A 58 10.18 4.06 -4.75
N LEU A 59 9.68 2.88 -5.17
CA LEU A 59 9.58 2.53 -6.60
C LEU A 59 8.61 3.44 -7.36
N SER A 60 7.50 3.87 -6.75
CA SER A 60 6.53 4.77 -7.36
C SER A 60 7.09 6.17 -7.69
N LEU A 61 8.27 6.49 -7.18
CA LEU A 61 8.99 7.72 -7.51
C LEU A 61 9.97 7.53 -8.68
N MET A 62 10.45 6.30 -8.89
CA MET A 62 11.41 5.97 -9.94
C MET A 62 10.74 5.51 -11.24
N PHE A 63 9.58 4.86 -11.13
CA PHE A 63 8.88 4.26 -12.27
C PHE A 63 7.47 4.84 -12.43
N ASP A 64 7.14 5.25 -13.65
CA ASP A 64 5.75 5.54 -13.99
C ASP A 64 4.97 4.25 -14.27
N TYR A 65 3.68 4.31 -13.99
CA TYR A 65 2.73 3.24 -14.28
C TYR A 65 2.08 3.42 -15.64
N LEU A 66 1.69 2.31 -16.29
CA LEU A 66 0.87 2.38 -17.50
C LEU A 66 -0.43 3.14 -17.23
N VAL A 67 -1.12 2.80 -16.13
CA VAL A 67 -2.33 3.49 -15.68
C VAL A 67 -2.04 4.22 -14.38
N GLY A 68 -2.33 5.52 -14.37
CA GLY A 68 -2.22 6.33 -13.16
C GLY A 68 -3.33 6.05 -12.15
N THR A 69 -3.27 6.75 -11.02
CA THR A 69 -4.33 6.71 -10.01
C THR A 69 -4.55 8.08 -9.40
N THR A 70 -5.77 8.35 -8.99
CA THR A 70 -6.12 9.49 -8.14
C THR A 70 -5.73 9.22 -6.69
N PRO A 71 -5.61 10.23 -5.82
CA PRO A 71 -5.29 10.02 -4.39
C PRO A 71 -6.31 9.15 -3.64
N ASP A 72 -7.54 9.04 -4.13
CA ASP A 72 -8.59 8.16 -3.60
C ASP A 72 -8.58 6.76 -4.23
N GLY A 73 -7.54 6.42 -5.03
CA GLY A 73 -7.28 5.07 -5.50
C GLY A 73 -7.94 4.69 -6.82
N GLN A 74 -8.62 5.61 -7.52
CA GLN A 74 -9.27 5.27 -8.78
C GLN A 74 -8.28 5.32 -9.97
N PRO A 75 -8.38 4.41 -10.96
CA PRO A 75 -7.60 4.51 -12.18
C PRO A 75 -7.77 5.86 -12.87
N SER A 76 -6.66 6.50 -13.25
CA SER A 76 -6.64 7.85 -13.80
C SER A 76 -5.87 7.92 -15.11
N ARG A 77 -6.45 8.61 -16.08
CA ARG A 77 -5.79 8.91 -17.37
C ARG A 77 -4.70 9.97 -17.22
N ASP A 78 -4.81 10.84 -16.22
CA ASP A 78 -3.88 11.96 -16.04
C ASP A 78 -2.58 11.54 -15.35
N GLY A 79 -2.61 10.49 -14.57
CA GLY A 79 -1.49 10.05 -13.72
C GLY A 79 -0.61 8.95 -14.31
N GLY A 80 -0.93 8.39 -15.48
CA GLY A 80 -0.22 7.26 -16.10
C GLY A 80 0.39 7.55 -17.45
N LEU A 81 1.21 6.64 -17.95
CA LEU A 81 1.81 6.69 -19.29
C LEU A 81 0.76 6.57 -20.39
N ALA A 82 -0.34 5.84 -20.15
CA ALA A 82 -1.49 5.82 -21.04
C ALA A 82 -2.41 7.02 -20.72
N ASN A 83 -2.60 7.89 -21.73
CA ASN A 83 -3.53 9.02 -21.63
C ASN A 83 -4.95 8.67 -22.06
N ARG A 84 -5.12 7.55 -22.72
CA ARG A 84 -6.41 7.00 -23.13
C ARG A 84 -6.33 5.48 -23.17
N TRP A 85 -7.44 4.82 -22.85
CA TRP A 85 -7.66 3.40 -23.11
C TRP A 85 -9.12 3.16 -23.46
N GLU A 86 -9.32 2.10 -24.22
CA GLU A 86 -10.62 1.64 -24.70
C GLU A 86 -10.63 0.11 -24.78
N ASN A 87 -11.80 -0.48 -24.75
CA ASN A 87 -11.99 -1.92 -24.90
C ASN A 87 -12.83 -2.24 -26.14
N SER A 88 -12.65 -3.45 -26.66
CA SER A 88 -13.53 -4.02 -27.68
C SER A 88 -14.93 -4.31 -27.11
N SER A 89 -15.93 -4.47 -27.99
CA SER A 89 -17.32 -4.75 -27.57
C SER A 89 -17.47 -6.04 -26.77
N ASP A 90 -16.59 -7.01 -26.99
CA ASP A 90 -16.53 -8.28 -26.25
C ASP A 90 -15.67 -8.21 -24.97
N TYR A 91 -15.10 -7.04 -24.63
CA TYR A 91 -14.25 -6.80 -23.46
C TYR A 91 -13.01 -7.70 -23.36
N LYS A 92 -12.55 -8.27 -24.47
CA LYS A 92 -11.36 -9.12 -24.52
C LYS A 92 -10.11 -8.43 -25.04
N ARG A 93 -10.23 -7.23 -25.59
CA ARG A 93 -9.11 -6.45 -26.11
C ARG A 93 -9.11 -5.06 -25.49
N TRP A 94 -8.01 -4.73 -24.81
CA TRP A 94 -7.80 -3.44 -24.17
C TRP A 94 -6.69 -2.69 -24.89
N THR A 95 -7.03 -1.59 -25.55
CA THR A 95 -6.09 -0.73 -26.26
C THR A 95 -5.69 0.45 -25.42
N PHE A 96 -4.40 0.59 -25.13
CA PHE A 96 -3.81 1.70 -24.40
C PHE A 96 -3.03 2.59 -25.37
N HIS A 97 -3.28 3.91 -25.31
CA HIS A 97 -2.57 4.91 -26.08
C HIS A 97 -1.58 5.63 -25.17
N LEU A 98 -0.29 5.54 -25.50
CA LEU A 98 0.78 6.10 -24.70
C LEU A 98 0.97 7.59 -24.98
N ARG A 99 1.42 8.32 -23.98
CA ARG A 99 1.90 9.70 -24.10
C ARG A 99 3.16 9.71 -24.95
N LYS A 100 3.24 10.70 -25.86
CA LYS A 100 4.44 10.92 -26.68
C LYS A 100 5.47 11.75 -25.91
N GLY A 101 6.75 11.51 -26.20
CA GLY A 101 7.86 12.29 -25.65
C GLY A 101 8.23 12.01 -24.21
N VAL A 102 7.65 10.99 -23.58
CA VAL A 102 8.09 10.53 -22.27
C VAL A 102 9.41 9.76 -22.43
N LYS A 103 10.38 10.09 -21.56
CA LYS A 103 11.70 9.47 -21.61
C LYS A 103 12.04 8.76 -20.31
N PHE A 104 12.81 7.68 -20.45
CA PHE A 104 13.51 7.09 -19.32
C PHE A 104 14.66 7.98 -18.84
N HIS A 105 15.15 7.72 -17.64
CA HIS A 105 16.25 8.49 -17.01
C HIS A 105 17.57 8.45 -17.79
N ASN A 106 17.75 7.47 -18.68
CA ASN A 106 18.91 7.34 -19.59
C ASN A 106 18.70 8.09 -20.93
N GLY A 107 17.55 8.72 -21.14
CA GLY A 107 17.21 9.49 -22.34
C GLY A 107 16.46 8.71 -23.43
N ASP A 108 16.33 7.40 -23.33
CA ASP A 108 15.55 6.59 -24.26
C ASP A 108 14.06 6.95 -24.20
N ASP A 109 13.36 6.88 -25.34
CA ASP A 109 11.91 7.07 -25.38
C ASP A 109 11.17 5.86 -24.77
N VAL A 110 10.10 6.16 -24.03
CA VAL A 110 9.16 5.13 -23.56
C VAL A 110 8.25 4.71 -24.72
N THR A 111 8.20 3.42 -25.03
CA THR A 111 7.46 2.87 -26.15
C THR A 111 6.54 1.72 -25.74
N SER A 112 5.68 1.27 -26.67
CA SER A 112 4.82 0.10 -26.48
C SER A 112 5.62 -1.19 -26.23
N GLU A 113 6.82 -1.30 -26.81
CA GLU A 113 7.72 -2.44 -26.58
C GLU A 113 8.20 -2.52 -25.14
N ASP A 114 8.44 -1.36 -24.48
CA ASP A 114 8.80 -1.30 -23.07
C ASP A 114 7.64 -1.75 -22.18
N VAL A 115 6.41 -1.35 -22.53
CA VAL A 115 5.20 -1.79 -21.83
C VAL A 115 5.01 -3.31 -21.96
N LYS A 116 5.10 -3.85 -23.20
CA LYS A 116 5.02 -5.30 -23.43
C LYS A 116 6.06 -6.06 -22.64
N PHE A 117 7.31 -5.64 -22.71
CA PHE A 117 8.42 -6.24 -21.98
C PHE A 117 8.17 -6.21 -20.45
N SER A 118 7.72 -5.09 -19.91
CA SER A 118 7.43 -4.93 -18.49
C SER A 118 6.35 -5.87 -18.01
N LEU A 119 5.25 -5.97 -18.76
CA LEU A 119 4.14 -6.87 -18.44
C LEU A 119 4.57 -8.34 -18.53
N GLN A 120 5.36 -8.70 -19.54
CA GLN A 120 5.90 -10.06 -19.65
C GLN A 120 6.80 -10.43 -18.46
N ARG A 121 7.60 -9.48 -17.95
CA ARG A 121 8.38 -9.67 -16.72
C ARG A 121 7.46 -9.80 -15.50
N ALA A 122 6.47 -8.91 -15.36
CA ALA A 122 5.53 -8.91 -14.23
C ALA A 122 4.69 -10.19 -14.13
N ILE A 123 4.34 -10.82 -15.27
CA ILE A 123 3.61 -12.11 -15.29
C ILE A 123 4.54 -13.32 -15.44
N GLY A 124 5.85 -13.12 -15.56
CA GLY A 124 6.85 -14.19 -15.72
C GLY A 124 6.95 -15.11 -14.49
N LYS A 125 7.56 -16.28 -14.66
CA LYS A 125 7.72 -17.26 -13.55
C LYS A 125 8.55 -16.74 -12.37
N ARG A 126 9.50 -15.84 -12.62
CA ARG A 126 10.37 -15.23 -11.59
C ARG A 126 9.66 -14.10 -10.82
N SER A 127 8.53 -13.62 -11.31
CA SER A 127 7.81 -12.52 -10.67
C SER A 127 7.27 -12.91 -9.30
N THR A 128 7.48 -12.03 -8.33
CA THR A 128 6.94 -12.13 -6.97
C THR A 128 5.95 -11.02 -6.66
N THR A 129 5.50 -10.28 -7.69
CA THR A 129 4.50 -9.21 -7.52
C THR A 129 3.15 -9.76 -7.07
N GLY A 130 2.33 -8.90 -6.49
CA GLY A 130 1.11 -9.31 -5.81
C GLY A 130 0.06 -9.96 -6.71
N TYR A 131 -0.02 -9.54 -7.98
CA TYR A 131 -1.05 -9.97 -8.92
C TYR A 131 -0.50 -10.65 -10.19
N ALA A 132 0.75 -11.11 -10.15
CA ALA A 132 1.36 -11.87 -11.25
C ALA A 132 0.56 -13.11 -11.65
N GLY A 133 0.05 -13.87 -10.66
CA GLY A 133 -0.76 -15.07 -10.87
C GLY A 133 -2.05 -14.78 -11.63
N PRO A 134 -2.93 -13.93 -11.10
CA PRO A 134 -4.14 -13.48 -11.77
C PRO A 134 -3.91 -12.98 -13.20
N LEU A 135 -2.96 -12.07 -13.38
CA LEU A 135 -2.65 -11.53 -14.72
C LEU A 135 -2.15 -12.60 -15.69
N ARG A 136 -1.33 -13.55 -15.22
CA ARG A 136 -0.85 -14.68 -16.04
C ARG A 136 -2.00 -15.59 -16.50
N THR A 137 -2.98 -15.78 -15.64
CA THR A 137 -4.17 -16.57 -15.99
C THR A 137 -5.05 -15.83 -17.00
N LEU A 138 -5.16 -14.51 -16.85
CA LEU A 138 -6.08 -13.67 -17.62
C LEU A 138 -5.52 -13.27 -18.99
N ILE A 139 -4.26 -12.84 -19.07
CA ILE A 139 -3.66 -12.34 -20.30
C ILE A 139 -3.37 -13.50 -21.26
N GLN A 140 -3.85 -13.36 -22.49
CA GLN A 140 -3.57 -14.26 -23.59
C GLN A 140 -2.39 -13.77 -24.43
N ASP A 141 -2.38 -12.48 -24.78
CA ASP A 141 -1.33 -11.87 -25.61
C ASP A 141 -1.19 -10.37 -25.32
N ILE A 142 -0.04 -9.81 -25.71
CA ILE A 142 0.27 -8.39 -25.63
C ILE A 142 0.85 -7.97 -26.98
N GLU A 143 0.08 -7.15 -27.72
CA GLU A 143 0.43 -6.68 -29.04
C GLU A 143 0.94 -5.23 -28.98
N THR A 144 1.85 -4.89 -29.90
CA THR A 144 2.44 -3.54 -30.02
C THR A 144 2.29 -3.04 -31.47
N PRO A 145 1.06 -2.71 -31.91
CA PRO A 145 0.79 -2.37 -33.32
C PRO A 145 1.40 -1.02 -33.75
N ALA A 146 1.81 -0.18 -32.81
CA ALA A 146 2.52 1.07 -33.05
C ALA A 146 3.38 1.43 -31.82
N PRO A 147 4.43 2.27 -31.95
CA PRO A 147 5.29 2.65 -30.83
C PRO A 147 4.55 3.31 -29.64
N ASP A 148 3.40 3.93 -29.89
CA ASP A 148 2.54 4.57 -28.90
C ASP A 148 1.25 3.80 -28.61
N ARG A 149 1.17 2.50 -28.98
CA ARG A 149 -0.06 1.72 -28.80
C ARG A 149 0.24 0.30 -28.32
N VAL A 150 -0.40 -0.08 -27.21
CA VAL A 150 -0.36 -1.44 -26.65
C VAL A 150 -1.76 -2.01 -26.65
N VAL A 151 -1.90 -3.27 -27.07
CA VAL A 151 -3.17 -4.01 -26.97
C VAL A 151 -2.95 -5.22 -26.09
N ILE A 152 -3.70 -5.29 -25.00
CA ILE A 152 -3.73 -6.45 -24.11
C ILE A 152 -4.94 -7.30 -24.48
N VAL A 153 -4.67 -8.53 -24.92
CA VAL A 153 -5.69 -9.52 -25.26
C VAL A 153 -5.89 -10.44 -24.06
N THR A 154 -7.13 -10.61 -23.65
CA THR A 154 -7.50 -11.48 -22.53
C THR A 154 -8.25 -12.71 -23.02
N LYS A 155 -8.10 -13.82 -22.29
CA LYS A 155 -8.79 -15.10 -22.59
C LYS A 155 -10.30 -14.97 -22.42
N GLU A 156 -10.72 -14.18 -21.44
CA GLU A 156 -12.11 -13.95 -21.07
C GLU A 156 -12.44 -12.46 -21.07
N ALA A 157 -13.72 -12.11 -21.25
CA ALA A 157 -14.19 -10.75 -21.09
C ALA A 157 -13.89 -10.22 -19.68
N THR A 158 -13.36 -8.99 -19.57
CA THR A 158 -13.01 -8.44 -18.28
C THR A 158 -12.94 -6.91 -18.27
N LEU A 159 -13.29 -6.29 -17.16
CA LEU A 159 -13.15 -4.85 -16.91
C LEU A 159 -11.93 -4.49 -16.05
N ILE A 160 -11.17 -5.49 -15.56
CA ILE A 160 -10.21 -5.31 -14.48
C ILE A 160 -8.82 -4.83 -14.93
N ILE A 161 -8.49 -4.96 -16.23
CA ILE A 161 -7.13 -4.69 -16.76
C ILE A 161 -6.60 -3.30 -16.36
N PRO A 162 -7.34 -2.18 -16.52
CA PRO A 162 -6.83 -0.87 -16.13
C PRO A 162 -6.46 -0.78 -14.65
N THR A 163 -7.25 -1.42 -13.77
CA THR A 163 -6.98 -1.41 -12.33
C THR A 163 -5.76 -2.24 -11.97
N TYR A 164 -5.59 -3.44 -12.55
CA TYR A 164 -4.39 -4.26 -12.33
C TYR A 164 -3.10 -3.56 -12.73
N LEU A 165 -3.17 -2.72 -13.76
CA LEU A 165 -2.01 -2.00 -14.29
C LEU A 165 -1.88 -0.58 -13.74
N SER A 166 -2.68 -0.25 -12.71
CA SER A 166 -2.66 1.06 -12.09
C SER A 166 -1.76 1.11 -10.85
N ARG A 167 -1.36 2.32 -10.51
CA ARG A 167 -0.66 2.63 -9.26
C ARG A 167 -1.48 2.25 -8.00
N SER A 168 -2.79 1.99 -8.15
CA SER A 168 -3.67 1.66 -7.03
C SER A 168 -3.33 0.32 -6.38
N LEU A 169 -2.89 -0.68 -7.15
CA LEU A 169 -2.67 -2.03 -6.63
C LEU A 169 -1.20 -2.28 -6.25
N SER A 170 -0.39 -2.79 -7.17
CA SER A 170 0.98 -3.18 -6.83
C SER A 170 1.98 -2.60 -7.83
N THR A 171 2.97 -3.39 -8.28
CA THR A 171 4.05 -2.92 -9.15
C THR A 171 3.89 -3.40 -10.60
N GLU A 172 2.88 -4.20 -10.92
CA GLU A 172 2.68 -4.85 -12.22
C GLU A 172 2.52 -3.87 -13.38
N GLY A 173 1.98 -2.68 -13.09
CA GLY A 173 1.80 -1.63 -14.09
C GLY A 173 3.01 -0.72 -14.31
N MET A 174 4.11 -0.89 -13.57
CA MET A 174 5.33 -0.10 -13.74
C MET A 174 6.02 -0.43 -15.07
N VAL A 175 6.43 0.61 -15.82
CA VAL A 175 7.06 0.43 -17.14
C VAL A 175 8.58 0.55 -17.03
N LEU A 176 9.28 -0.45 -17.59
CA LEU A 176 10.71 -0.67 -17.47
C LEU A 176 11.41 -0.49 -18.82
N PRO A 177 12.67 -0.02 -18.86
CA PRO A 177 13.43 0.24 -20.08
C PRO A 177 13.96 -1.06 -20.69
N LYS A 178 13.25 -1.64 -21.66
CA LYS A 178 13.60 -2.89 -22.33
C LYS A 178 15.05 -2.91 -22.81
N LYS A 179 15.46 -1.92 -23.61
CA LYS A 179 16.80 -1.85 -24.18
C LYS A 179 17.90 -1.85 -23.12
N TYR A 180 17.70 -1.09 -22.04
CA TYR A 180 18.66 -1.01 -20.95
C TYR A 180 18.83 -2.36 -20.25
N ILE A 181 17.71 -3.03 -19.95
CA ILE A 181 17.74 -4.33 -19.25
C ILE A 181 18.31 -5.42 -20.14
N GLU A 182 17.95 -5.47 -21.42
CA GLU A 182 18.50 -6.44 -22.38
C GLU A 182 20.02 -6.25 -22.60
N ALA A 183 20.49 -5.01 -22.59
CA ALA A 183 21.93 -4.71 -22.78
C ALA A 183 22.78 -4.98 -21.53
N ASN A 184 22.25 -4.81 -20.32
CA ASN A 184 23.01 -4.84 -19.08
C ASN A 184 22.70 -6.06 -18.19
N GLY A 185 21.57 -6.71 -18.41
CA GLY A 185 21.09 -7.85 -17.63
C GLY A 185 20.34 -7.45 -16.34
N ASP A 186 19.60 -8.42 -15.82
CA ASP A 186 18.74 -8.27 -14.63
C ASP A 186 19.51 -7.84 -13.38
N ASP A 187 20.72 -8.40 -13.17
CA ASP A 187 21.54 -8.11 -11.98
C ASP A 187 22.04 -6.66 -11.95
N VAL A 188 22.36 -6.09 -13.11
CA VAL A 188 22.74 -4.67 -13.20
C VAL A 188 21.53 -3.80 -12.97
N PHE A 189 20.39 -4.13 -13.59
CA PHE A 189 19.14 -3.40 -13.39
C PHE A 189 18.69 -3.39 -11.93
N ALA A 190 18.79 -4.53 -11.24
CA ALA A 190 18.43 -4.63 -9.83
C ALA A 190 19.30 -3.78 -8.90
N ARG A 191 20.53 -3.41 -9.31
CA ARG A 191 21.44 -2.54 -8.54
C ARG A 191 21.48 -1.09 -9.03
N LYS A 192 21.17 -0.86 -10.29
CA LYS A 192 21.18 0.47 -10.93
C LYS A 192 19.92 0.63 -11.78
N PRO A 193 18.75 0.74 -11.15
CA PRO A 193 17.49 0.85 -11.87
C PRO A 193 17.41 2.14 -12.67
N VAL A 194 16.85 2.03 -13.86
CA VAL A 194 16.50 3.14 -14.74
C VAL A 194 14.99 3.12 -14.94
N GLY A 195 14.32 4.20 -14.62
CA GLY A 195 12.87 4.37 -14.78
C GLY A 195 12.53 5.63 -15.55
N SER A 196 11.27 6.04 -15.53
CA SER A 196 10.76 7.27 -16.14
C SER A 196 10.11 8.22 -15.13
N GLY A 197 10.11 7.87 -13.86
CA GLY A 197 9.47 8.63 -12.79
C GLY A 197 10.19 9.95 -12.46
N PRO A 198 9.60 10.76 -11.54
CA PRO A 198 10.14 12.08 -11.21
C PRO A 198 11.47 12.09 -10.47
N TYR A 199 11.91 10.94 -9.98
CA TYR A 199 13.19 10.80 -9.28
C TYR A 199 14.01 9.63 -9.83
N LYS A 200 15.34 9.82 -9.93
CA LYS A 200 16.31 8.81 -10.36
C LYS A 200 16.97 8.16 -9.15
N PHE A 201 17.32 6.90 -9.29
CA PHE A 201 18.14 6.19 -8.32
C PHE A 201 19.55 6.79 -8.20
N VAL A 202 20.04 6.93 -6.97
CA VAL A 202 21.40 7.36 -6.66
C VAL A 202 22.15 6.22 -5.98
N GLU A 203 21.67 5.76 -4.83
CA GLU A 203 22.30 4.72 -4.04
C GLU A 203 21.32 3.97 -3.15
N GLN A 204 21.70 2.75 -2.81
CA GLN A 204 21.05 1.95 -1.77
C GLN A 204 22.14 1.34 -0.89
N VAL A 205 21.97 1.50 0.42
CA VAL A 205 22.71 0.75 1.43
C VAL A 205 21.71 -0.14 2.15
N THR A 206 21.79 -1.44 1.86
CA THR A 206 20.87 -2.44 2.42
C THR A 206 20.84 -2.36 3.94
N GLY A 207 19.63 -2.40 4.52
CA GLY A 207 19.43 -2.24 5.96
C GLY A 207 19.59 -0.81 6.48
N SER A 208 19.82 0.18 5.62
CA SER A 208 20.08 1.57 6.02
C SER A 208 19.22 2.58 5.27
N HIS A 209 19.42 2.73 3.95
CA HIS A 209 18.74 3.80 3.22
C HIS A 209 18.70 3.58 1.70
N ILE A 210 17.80 4.32 1.06
CA ILE A 210 17.69 4.50 -0.39
C ILE A 210 17.65 6.00 -0.67
N ARG A 211 18.53 6.47 -1.56
CA ARG A 211 18.60 7.88 -2.00
C ARG A 211 18.20 8.02 -3.45
N LEU A 212 17.34 8.99 -3.70
CA LEU A 212 16.87 9.36 -5.03
C LEU A 212 17.21 10.83 -5.30
N THR A 213 17.46 11.19 -6.57
CA THR A 213 17.62 12.57 -7.02
C THR A 213 16.55 12.94 -8.03
N ALA A 214 16.11 14.19 -8.00
CA ALA A 214 15.10 14.71 -8.93
C ALA A 214 15.59 14.69 -10.38
N VAL A 215 14.65 14.51 -11.33
CA VAL A 215 14.85 14.87 -12.73
C VAL A 215 14.69 16.40 -12.88
N ASP A 216 15.25 16.98 -13.94
CA ASP A 216 15.10 18.42 -14.21
C ASP A 216 13.64 18.80 -14.46
N SER A 217 12.92 17.94 -15.22
CA SER A 217 11.51 18.10 -15.49
C SER A 217 10.87 16.72 -15.74
N HIS A 218 9.72 16.49 -15.12
CA HIS A 218 8.91 15.29 -15.31
C HIS A 218 7.60 15.64 -16.02
N TRP A 219 7.18 14.82 -16.98
CA TRP A 219 6.02 15.09 -17.85
C TRP A 219 4.72 15.40 -17.09
N ARG A 220 4.53 14.83 -15.88
CA ARG A 220 3.32 14.98 -15.08
C ARG A 220 3.41 16.09 -14.04
N ILE A 221 4.52 16.22 -13.35
CA ILE A 221 4.64 17.16 -12.20
C ILE A 221 5.51 18.39 -12.51
N GLY A 222 6.14 18.46 -13.67
CA GLY A 222 7.15 19.48 -13.97
C GLY A 222 8.41 19.30 -13.14
N THR A 223 9.01 20.39 -12.67
CA THR A 223 10.18 20.35 -11.80
C THR A 223 9.81 19.86 -10.41
N PRO A 224 10.41 18.76 -9.91
CA PRO A 224 10.19 18.31 -8.55
C PRO A 224 10.61 19.35 -7.51
N LYS A 225 9.84 19.48 -6.43
CA LYS A 225 10.09 20.47 -5.36
C LYS A 225 11.37 20.20 -4.57
N TYR A 226 11.67 18.94 -4.30
CA TYR A 226 12.88 18.54 -3.58
C TYR A 226 13.93 18.04 -4.57
N LYS A 227 15.19 18.44 -4.39
CA LYS A 227 16.32 17.99 -5.24
C LYS A 227 16.66 16.52 -5.00
N SER A 228 16.42 16.03 -3.80
CA SER A 228 16.64 14.64 -3.43
C SER A 228 15.59 14.15 -2.42
N ILE A 229 15.40 12.84 -2.39
CA ILE A 229 14.61 12.15 -1.36
C ILE A 229 15.49 11.06 -0.76
N LEU A 230 15.56 11.04 0.56
CA LEU A 230 16.26 10.03 1.34
C LEU A 230 15.24 9.20 2.12
N PHE A 231 15.07 7.94 1.75
CA PHE A 231 14.37 6.97 2.58
C PHE A 231 15.35 6.35 3.57
N ARG A 232 15.08 6.47 4.86
CA ARG A 232 15.88 5.87 5.94
C ARG A 232 15.12 4.71 6.56
N LEU A 233 15.78 3.57 6.68
CA LEU A 233 15.27 2.44 7.45
C LEU A 233 15.61 2.69 8.91
N VAL A 234 14.59 2.90 9.73
CA VAL A 234 14.73 3.14 11.17
C VAL A 234 13.68 2.28 11.89
N PRO A 235 13.96 1.01 12.20
CA PRO A 235 12.97 0.08 12.76
C PRO A 235 12.41 0.54 14.10
N GLU A 236 13.24 1.17 14.97
CA GLU A 236 12.82 1.59 16.30
C GLU A 236 12.05 2.90 16.29
N GLU A 237 10.79 2.88 16.74
CA GLU A 237 9.88 4.04 16.70
C GLU A 237 10.41 5.22 17.51
N THR A 238 10.94 4.96 18.70
CA THR A 238 11.50 6.01 19.56
C THR A 238 12.63 6.77 18.88
N THR A 239 13.44 6.07 18.09
CA THR A 239 14.51 6.67 17.28
C THR A 239 13.92 7.50 16.14
N ARG A 240 12.89 7.00 15.42
CA ARG A 240 12.21 7.76 14.35
C ARG A 240 11.63 9.07 14.88
N ILE A 241 10.94 9.02 16.02
CA ILE A 241 10.37 10.21 16.67
C ILE A 241 11.46 11.18 17.13
N ALA A 242 12.55 10.68 17.69
CA ALA A 242 13.68 11.53 18.09
C ALA A 242 14.32 12.24 16.89
N LEU A 243 14.48 11.56 15.76
CA LEU A 243 14.96 12.15 14.50
C LEU A 243 13.99 13.21 13.97
N LEU A 244 12.68 12.97 14.03
CA LEU A 244 11.65 13.94 13.64
C LEU A 244 11.72 15.20 14.53
N ARG A 245 11.85 15.04 15.85
CA ARG A 245 11.98 16.14 16.81
C ARG A 245 13.22 17.01 16.57
N ARG A 246 14.33 16.40 16.16
CA ARG A 246 15.58 17.13 15.81
C ARG A 246 15.56 17.73 14.41
N GLY A 247 14.50 17.47 13.62
CA GLY A 247 14.39 17.95 12.25
C GLY A 247 15.31 17.23 11.25
N GLU A 248 15.83 16.05 11.61
CA GLU A 248 16.65 15.18 10.75
C GLU A 248 15.79 14.32 9.81
N VAL A 249 14.48 14.23 10.11
CA VAL A 249 13.48 13.51 9.32
C VAL A 249 12.29 14.42 9.10
N ASP A 250 11.72 14.40 7.90
CA ASP A 250 10.56 15.21 7.53
C ASP A 250 9.25 14.44 7.57
N VAL A 251 9.27 13.11 7.35
CA VAL A 251 8.11 12.22 7.41
C VAL A 251 8.52 10.96 8.14
N ALA A 252 7.71 10.52 9.09
CA ALA A 252 7.92 9.27 9.83
C ALA A 252 6.59 8.50 10.00
N ASP A 253 6.61 7.19 9.76
CA ASP A 253 5.52 6.34 10.21
C ASP A 253 5.57 6.21 11.75
N VAL A 254 4.41 6.36 12.39
CA VAL A 254 4.29 6.33 13.85
C VAL A 254 3.13 5.45 14.28
N SER A 255 3.17 4.97 15.52
CA SER A 255 2.04 4.27 16.10
C SER A 255 0.89 5.23 16.43
N ARG A 256 -0.31 4.71 16.50
CA ARG A 256 -1.51 5.48 16.84
C ARG A 256 -1.46 6.00 18.27
N GLU A 257 -0.79 5.29 19.14
CA GLU A 257 -0.54 5.68 20.52
C GLU A 257 0.23 7.01 20.63
N ARG A 258 1.21 7.23 19.74
CA ARG A 258 2.05 8.44 19.71
C ARG A 258 1.38 9.67 19.11
N VAL A 259 0.26 9.50 18.43
CA VAL A 259 -0.43 10.60 17.72
C VAL A 259 -0.72 11.78 18.64
N ARG A 260 -1.38 11.52 19.78
CA ARG A 260 -1.76 12.59 20.74
C ARG A 260 -0.55 13.33 21.31
N GLU A 261 0.54 12.62 21.59
CA GLU A 261 1.80 13.20 22.08
C GLU A 261 2.39 14.16 21.05
N LEU A 262 2.55 13.68 19.81
CA LEU A 262 3.13 14.46 18.70
C LEU A 262 2.29 15.67 18.32
N GLU A 263 0.96 15.54 18.29
CA GLU A 263 0.05 16.67 18.03
C GLU A 263 0.16 17.75 19.13
N LYS A 264 0.28 17.36 20.42
CA LYS A 264 0.51 18.30 21.54
C LYS A 264 1.84 19.03 21.43
N GLU A 265 2.86 18.37 20.87
CA GLU A 265 4.17 18.98 20.60
C GLU A 265 4.16 19.86 19.32
N GLY A 266 3.03 19.93 18.61
CA GLY A 266 2.83 20.72 17.39
C GLY A 266 3.37 20.08 16.12
N PHE A 267 3.59 18.76 16.11
CA PHE A 267 3.89 18.01 14.88
C PHE A 267 2.58 17.66 14.16
N PRO A 268 2.42 18.01 12.87
CA PRO A 268 1.27 17.56 12.10
C PRO A 268 1.27 16.04 11.95
N VAL A 269 0.10 15.40 12.17
CA VAL A 269 -0.08 13.99 11.91
C VAL A 269 -1.14 13.82 10.82
N HIS A 270 -0.75 13.13 9.77
CA HIS A 270 -1.59 12.85 8.61
C HIS A 270 -2.01 11.38 8.63
N PHE A 271 -3.29 11.14 8.42
CA PHE A 271 -3.82 9.80 8.37
C PHE A 271 -4.09 9.38 6.93
N ARG A 272 -3.52 8.27 6.56
CA ARG A 272 -4.01 7.51 5.43
C ARG A 272 -5.25 6.75 5.92
N ARG A 273 -6.45 7.14 5.52
CA ARG A 273 -7.71 6.67 6.09
C ARG A 273 -8.29 5.47 5.35
N ASP A 274 -9.00 4.60 6.09
CA ASP A 274 -9.79 3.46 5.59
C ASP A 274 -9.01 2.54 4.66
N GLU A 275 -7.78 2.20 5.02
CA GLU A 275 -6.89 1.58 4.08
C GLU A 275 -6.68 0.15 4.25
N ALA A 276 -6.82 -0.28 5.47
CA ALA A 276 -6.49 -1.62 5.81
C ALA A 276 -7.52 -2.23 6.74
N ILE A 277 -7.78 -3.49 6.50
CA ILE A 277 -8.51 -4.37 7.40
C ILE A 277 -7.49 -5.28 8.03
N LEU A 278 -7.42 -5.29 9.36
CA LEU A 278 -6.76 -6.36 10.06
C LEU A 278 -7.73 -7.51 10.27
N SER A 279 -7.34 -8.65 9.77
CA SER A 279 -8.07 -9.90 9.91
C SER A 279 -7.11 -11.01 10.30
N MET A 280 -7.57 -11.94 11.12
CA MET A 280 -6.88 -13.20 11.30
C MET A 280 -7.40 -14.22 10.27
N TRP A 281 -6.48 -15.00 9.71
CA TRP A 281 -6.77 -16.00 8.68
C TRP A 281 -6.31 -17.38 9.10
N TRP A 282 -6.97 -18.38 8.57
CA TRP A 282 -6.59 -19.76 8.72
C TRP A 282 -5.76 -20.17 7.51
N VAL A 283 -4.51 -20.50 7.71
CA VAL A 283 -3.71 -21.06 6.62
C VAL A 283 -3.85 -22.57 6.64
N LEU A 284 -4.34 -23.14 5.54
CA LEU A 284 -4.38 -24.59 5.37
C LEU A 284 -2.95 -25.13 5.27
N GLY A 285 -2.67 -26.23 5.96
CA GLY A 285 -1.37 -26.89 5.88
C GLY A 285 -1.06 -27.42 4.47
N PRO A 286 0.23 -27.64 4.14
CA PRO A 286 0.68 -28.06 2.80
C PRO A 286 0.11 -29.41 2.35
N ASP A 287 -0.31 -30.24 3.27
CA ASP A 287 -0.92 -31.56 3.05
C ASP A 287 -2.45 -31.55 3.05
N GLY A 288 -3.06 -30.34 3.03
CA GLY A 288 -4.51 -30.19 3.07
C GLY A 288 -5.15 -30.63 4.39
N ARG A 289 -4.33 -30.85 5.44
CA ARG A 289 -4.85 -31.14 6.78
C ARG A 289 -5.84 -30.06 7.18
N THR A 290 -7.03 -30.51 7.54
CA THR A 290 -8.12 -29.65 7.93
C THR A 290 -8.00 -29.34 9.42
N PRO A 291 -7.60 -28.12 9.78
CA PRO A 291 -7.55 -27.69 11.15
C PRO A 291 -8.97 -27.71 11.76
N PRO A 292 -9.11 -27.64 13.09
CA PRO A 292 -10.41 -27.46 13.75
C PRO A 292 -11.25 -26.33 13.15
N THR A 293 -10.60 -25.33 12.56
CA THR A 293 -11.23 -24.22 11.84
C THR A 293 -11.98 -24.60 10.55
N LYS A 294 -11.96 -25.87 10.12
CA LYS A 294 -12.87 -26.36 9.07
C LYS A 294 -14.32 -26.34 9.54
N ASP A 295 -14.55 -26.59 10.83
CA ASP A 295 -15.89 -26.52 11.40
C ASP A 295 -16.33 -25.05 11.53
N LYS A 296 -17.47 -24.72 10.92
CA LYS A 296 -18.05 -23.38 10.95
C LYS A 296 -18.31 -22.88 12.38
N ARG A 297 -18.71 -23.81 13.29
CA ARG A 297 -18.96 -23.48 14.71
C ARG A 297 -17.69 -23.00 15.40
N VAL A 298 -16.56 -23.61 15.09
CA VAL A 298 -15.24 -23.19 15.60
C VAL A 298 -14.90 -21.79 15.09
N ARG A 299 -15.09 -21.52 13.78
CA ARG A 299 -14.84 -20.20 13.21
C ARG A 299 -15.77 -19.13 13.79
N GLU A 300 -17.05 -19.45 14.01
CA GLU A 300 -17.99 -18.56 14.70
C GLU A 300 -17.53 -18.27 16.13
N ALA A 301 -17.16 -19.30 16.89
CA ALA A 301 -16.66 -19.17 18.26
C ALA A 301 -15.44 -18.22 18.34
N MET A 302 -14.47 -18.39 17.44
CA MET A 302 -13.29 -17.55 17.38
C MET A 302 -13.63 -16.08 17.06
N ASN A 303 -14.68 -15.83 16.27
CA ASN A 303 -15.16 -14.48 16.00
C ASN A 303 -15.88 -13.84 17.21
N LEU A 304 -16.74 -14.62 17.90
CA LEU A 304 -17.49 -14.16 19.07
C LEU A 304 -16.61 -13.93 20.31
N ALA A 305 -15.42 -14.53 20.34
CA ALA A 305 -14.47 -14.40 21.44
C ALA A 305 -13.82 -13.03 21.52
N LEU A 306 -13.84 -12.21 20.47
CA LEU A 306 -13.08 -10.96 20.39
C LEU A 306 -13.93 -9.74 20.77
N ASP A 307 -13.51 -9.00 21.78
CA ASP A 307 -13.99 -7.64 22.01
C ASP A 307 -13.22 -6.65 21.10
N ARG A 308 -13.79 -6.38 19.94
CA ARG A 308 -13.19 -5.51 18.92
C ARG A 308 -13.13 -4.06 19.34
N ALA A 309 -14.09 -3.63 20.18
CA ALA A 309 -14.12 -2.27 20.69
C ALA A 309 -12.98 -2.07 21.72
N GLU A 310 -12.77 -3.05 22.62
CA GLU A 310 -11.66 -3.03 23.56
C GLU A 310 -10.31 -3.08 22.81
N ILE A 311 -10.17 -3.94 21.80
CA ILE A 311 -8.96 -4.02 20.95
C ILE A 311 -8.68 -2.66 20.29
N ALA A 312 -9.70 -2.03 19.69
CA ALA A 312 -9.55 -0.72 19.04
C ALA A 312 -9.14 0.37 20.03
N ALA A 313 -9.71 0.36 21.24
CA ALA A 313 -9.36 1.33 22.28
C ALA A 313 -7.97 1.10 22.86
N ALA A 314 -7.64 -0.14 23.24
CA ALA A 314 -6.43 -0.46 23.98
C ALA A 314 -5.17 -0.48 23.08
N ILE A 315 -5.26 -1.06 21.88
CA ILE A 315 -4.10 -1.25 21.00
C ILE A 315 -3.94 -0.07 20.03
N PHE A 316 -5.05 0.47 19.54
CA PHE A 316 -5.04 1.50 18.49
C PHE A 316 -5.43 2.89 19.01
N ALA A 317 -5.41 3.09 20.32
CA ALA A 317 -5.76 4.37 20.96
C ALA A 317 -7.09 4.98 20.48
N GLY A 318 -8.07 4.15 20.12
CA GLY A 318 -9.34 4.57 19.52
C GLY A 318 -9.23 5.10 18.08
N LYS A 319 -8.09 4.88 17.41
CA LYS A 319 -7.85 5.29 16.01
C LYS A 319 -8.04 4.12 15.01
N ALA A 320 -8.93 3.20 15.35
CA ALA A 320 -9.36 2.09 14.54
C ALA A 320 -10.84 1.81 14.80
N ASP A 321 -11.54 1.27 13.82
CA ASP A 321 -12.94 0.90 13.95
C ASP A 321 -13.11 -0.63 13.94
N PRO A 322 -14.07 -1.21 14.70
CA PRO A 322 -14.38 -2.64 14.62
C PRO A 322 -14.69 -3.09 13.20
N ALA A 323 -14.03 -4.15 12.72
CA ALA A 323 -14.28 -4.66 11.38
C ALA A 323 -15.42 -5.69 11.35
N ALA A 324 -16.23 -5.64 10.28
CA ALA A 324 -17.42 -6.47 10.12
C ALA A 324 -17.29 -7.58 9.09
N VAL A 325 -16.45 -7.39 8.07
CA VAL A 325 -16.26 -8.35 6.98
C VAL A 325 -14.78 -8.66 6.79
N PRO A 326 -14.41 -9.89 6.46
CA PRO A 326 -13.01 -10.31 6.53
C PRO A 326 -12.13 -9.82 5.39
N LEU A 327 -12.64 -9.42 4.24
CA LEU A 327 -11.85 -9.03 3.07
C LEU A 327 -12.34 -7.76 2.40
N GLY A 328 -11.41 -6.90 2.05
CA GLY A 328 -11.48 -5.95 0.96
C GLY A 328 -12.47 -4.79 1.02
N LEU A 329 -13.45 -4.78 1.92
CA LEU A 329 -14.44 -3.70 2.00
C LEU A 329 -14.24 -2.83 3.24
N SER A 330 -14.22 -1.52 3.04
CA SER A 330 -14.22 -0.53 4.13
C SER A 330 -15.59 0.13 4.31
N TRP A 331 -15.75 0.88 5.39
CA TRP A 331 -16.92 1.72 5.67
C TRP A 331 -17.24 2.73 4.56
N SER A 332 -16.22 3.14 3.82
CA SER A 332 -16.34 4.14 2.73
C SER A 332 -16.69 3.52 1.38
N PHE A 333 -16.96 2.22 1.33
CA PHE A 333 -17.30 1.53 0.08
C PHE A 333 -18.65 2.01 -0.47
N LYS A 334 -18.64 2.66 -1.63
CA LYS A 334 -19.83 3.32 -2.19
C LYS A 334 -20.46 2.60 -3.38
N ASP A 335 -19.72 1.74 -4.07
CA ASP A 335 -20.06 1.36 -5.44
C ASP A 335 -20.71 -0.01 -5.67
N VAL A 336 -20.78 -0.89 -4.65
CA VAL A 336 -21.39 -2.22 -4.83
C VAL A 336 -22.82 -2.34 -4.28
N GLY A 337 -23.40 -1.23 -3.83
CA GLY A 337 -24.72 -1.27 -3.18
C GLY A 337 -24.74 -2.10 -1.88
N PHE A 338 -23.58 -2.49 -1.36
CA PHE A 338 -23.38 -3.16 -0.08
C PHE A 338 -22.67 -2.20 0.86
N LYS A 339 -23.39 -1.67 1.81
CA LYS A 339 -22.85 -0.77 2.83
C LYS A 339 -22.43 -1.61 4.03
N VAL A 340 -21.15 -1.63 4.32
CA VAL A 340 -20.67 -2.16 5.61
C VAL A 340 -21.09 -1.18 6.70
N THR A 341 -21.73 -1.68 7.76
CA THR A 341 -22.17 -0.86 8.89
C THR A 341 -21.63 -1.40 10.21
N PRO A 342 -21.49 -0.57 11.27
CA PRO A 342 -21.00 -1.01 12.57
C PRO A 342 -21.76 -2.19 13.15
N GLU A 343 -23.07 -2.25 12.91
CA GLU A 343 -23.95 -3.31 13.40
C GLU A 343 -23.67 -4.68 12.76
N MET A 344 -22.93 -4.68 11.64
CA MET A 344 -22.47 -5.92 11.01
C MET A 344 -21.26 -6.54 11.72
N ALA A 345 -20.59 -5.80 12.62
CA ALA A 345 -19.49 -6.38 13.42
C ALA A 345 -20.01 -7.53 14.27
N TYR A 346 -19.14 -8.51 14.51
CA TYR A 346 -19.47 -9.62 15.40
C TYR A 346 -19.64 -9.12 16.84
N PRO A 347 -20.71 -9.54 17.55
CA PRO A 347 -20.83 -9.24 18.97
C PRO A 347 -19.76 -9.96 19.78
N TYR A 348 -19.38 -9.39 20.90
CA TYR A 348 -18.54 -10.05 21.90
C TYR A 348 -19.42 -10.95 22.77
N ASP A 349 -19.29 -12.26 22.61
CA ASP A 349 -20.06 -13.26 23.37
C ASP A 349 -19.20 -14.53 23.66
N PRO A 350 -18.29 -14.44 24.64
CA PRO A 350 -17.42 -15.56 24.99
C PRO A 350 -18.16 -16.76 25.58
N ALA A 351 -19.36 -16.56 26.14
CA ALA A 351 -20.17 -17.66 26.66
C ALA A 351 -20.71 -18.53 25.51
N ARG A 352 -21.30 -17.90 24.50
CA ARG A 352 -21.75 -18.58 23.27
C ARG A 352 -20.55 -19.18 22.52
N ALA A 353 -19.39 -18.53 22.50
CA ALA A 353 -18.18 -19.05 21.88
C ALA A 353 -17.76 -20.38 22.52
N LYS A 354 -17.71 -20.48 23.84
CA LYS A 354 -17.43 -21.73 24.57
C LYS A 354 -18.43 -22.82 24.24
N LYS A 355 -19.72 -22.47 24.20
CA LYS A 355 -20.77 -23.44 23.84
C LYS A 355 -20.57 -23.98 22.42
N LEU A 356 -20.29 -23.15 21.45
CA LEU A 356 -20.04 -23.57 20.07
C LEU A 356 -18.81 -24.50 19.95
N LEU A 357 -17.73 -24.23 20.71
CA LEU A 357 -16.59 -25.14 20.78
C LEU A 357 -16.98 -26.51 21.38
N ALA A 358 -17.77 -26.51 22.43
CA ALA A 358 -18.27 -27.76 23.03
C ALA A 358 -19.16 -28.54 22.05
N ASP A 359 -20.09 -27.86 21.37
CA ASP A 359 -20.98 -28.44 20.36
C ASP A 359 -20.18 -28.97 19.13
N ALA A 360 -18.99 -28.43 18.87
CA ALA A 360 -18.07 -28.92 17.85
C ALA A 360 -17.15 -30.07 18.34
N GLY A 361 -17.31 -30.55 19.58
CA GLY A 361 -16.44 -31.56 20.16
C GLY A 361 -15.09 -31.05 20.66
N MET A 362 -14.94 -29.75 20.81
CA MET A 362 -13.69 -29.08 21.19
C MET A 362 -13.75 -28.46 22.60
N SER A 363 -14.50 -29.08 23.53
CA SER A 363 -14.64 -28.60 24.91
C SER A 363 -13.32 -28.51 25.68
N SER A 364 -12.33 -29.35 25.35
CA SER A 364 -10.96 -29.29 25.90
C SER A 364 -10.02 -28.29 25.17
N GLY A 365 -10.56 -27.57 24.17
CA GLY A 365 -9.78 -26.69 23.29
C GLY A 365 -8.92 -27.46 22.27
N PHE A 366 -8.10 -26.71 21.55
CA PHE A 366 -7.12 -27.24 20.60
C PHE A 366 -5.90 -26.33 20.55
N ASN A 367 -4.77 -26.84 20.04
CA ASN A 367 -3.56 -26.07 19.86
C ASN A 367 -3.63 -25.22 18.58
N LEU A 368 -3.17 -23.96 18.65
CA LEU A 368 -3.18 -23.04 17.53
C LEU A 368 -1.93 -22.15 17.55
N ASP A 369 -1.14 -22.19 16.48
CA ASP A 369 -0.02 -21.26 16.29
C ASP A 369 -0.54 -19.92 15.79
N VAL A 370 -0.09 -18.83 16.40
CA VAL A 370 -0.43 -17.44 16.04
C VAL A 370 0.84 -16.71 15.65
N TYR A 371 0.98 -16.38 14.37
CA TYR A 371 2.17 -15.71 13.86
C TYR A 371 2.08 -14.21 14.09
N ALA A 372 3.11 -13.65 14.72
CA ALA A 372 3.20 -12.25 15.11
C ALA A 372 4.35 -11.55 14.38
N TYR A 373 4.02 -10.55 13.54
CA TYR A 373 4.98 -9.73 12.80
C TYR A 373 4.57 -8.26 12.77
N GLN A 374 5.50 -7.39 12.37
CA GLN A 374 5.26 -5.96 12.19
C GLN A 374 5.39 -5.56 10.72
N LEU A 375 4.67 -4.51 10.33
CA LEU A 375 4.72 -3.89 9.02
C LEU A 375 4.78 -2.37 9.13
N PRO A 376 5.32 -1.65 8.14
CA PRO A 376 5.14 -0.20 8.04
C PRO A 376 3.65 0.15 8.06
N GLY A 377 3.28 1.13 8.89
CA GLY A 377 1.88 1.49 9.13
C GLY A 377 1.12 0.57 10.08
N LEU A 378 1.76 -0.51 10.57
CA LEU A 378 1.21 -1.42 11.58
C LEU A 378 2.27 -1.82 12.61
N PRO A 379 2.84 -0.89 13.38
CA PRO A 379 3.78 -1.21 14.45
C PRO A 379 3.13 -2.05 15.57
N GLU A 380 1.81 -1.99 15.70
CA GLU A 380 1.03 -2.71 16.70
C GLU A 380 0.80 -4.20 16.38
N GLY A 381 1.34 -4.72 15.26
CA GLY A 381 1.06 -6.07 14.79
C GLY A 381 1.30 -7.19 15.81
N LYS A 382 2.37 -7.09 16.61
CA LYS A 382 2.64 -8.05 17.70
C LYS A 382 1.61 -7.94 18.81
N ALA A 383 1.34 -6.73 19.30
CA ALA A 383 0.37 -6.50 20.37
C ALA A 383 -1.03 -6.98 19.96
N LEU A 384 -1.41 -6.82 18.69
CA LEU A 384 -2.66 -7.36 18.18
C LEU A 384 -2.68 -8.88 18.21
N ALA A 385 -1.61 -9.55 17.75
CA ALA A 385 -1.53 -11.01 17.77
C ALA A 385 -1.63 -11.55 19.21
N GLU A 386 -0.96 -10.93 20.16
CA GLU A 386 -1.02 -11.24 21.61
C GLU A 386 -2.43 -11.07 22.17
N ALA A 387 -3.09 -9.94 21.86
CA ALA A 387 -4.45 -9.68 22.34
C ALA A 387 -5.46 -10.71 21.78
N VAL A 388 -5.41 -10.99 20.49
CA VAL A 388 -6.29 -11.98 19.85
C VAL A 388 -6.05 -13.37 20.42
N ALA A 389 -4.80 -13.77 20.61
CA ALA A 389 -4.44 -15.04 21.26
C ALA A 389 -5.03 -15.11 22.67
N GLY A 390 -4.87 -14.07 23.49
CA GLY A 390 -5.44 -14.00 24.85
C GLY A 390 -6.97 -14.11 24.90
N TYR A 391 -7.68 -13.54 23.91
CA TYR A 391 -9.13 -13.73 23.80
C TYR A 391 -9.51 -15.17 23.46
N TRP A 392 -8.77 -15.82 22.57
CA TRP A 392 -9.01 -17.23 22.24
C TRP A 392 -8.68 -18.16 23.40
N GLU A 393 -7.66 -17.86 24.21
CA GLU A 393 -7.35 -18.60 25.41
C GLU A 393 -8.47 -18.54 26.46
N LYS A 394 -9.16 -17.41 26.59
CA LYS A 394 -10.33 -17.25 27.48
C LYS A 394 -11.47 -18.19 27.13
N ILE A 395 -11.56 -18.66 25.88
CA ILE A 395 -12.57 -19.64 25.46
C ILE A 395 -12.02 -21.09 25.37
N GLY A 396 -10.76 -21.33 25.76
CA GLY A 396 -10.15 -22.65 25.88
C GLY A 396 -9.24 -23.06 24.71
N ILE A 397 -9.00 -22.20 23.71
CA ILE A 397 -8.03 -22.48 22.64
C ILE A 397 -6.62 -22.28 23.21
N LYS A 398 -5.72 -23.24 22.96
CA LYS A 398 -4.33 -23.21 23.45
C LYS A 398 -3.45 -22.55 22.39
N THR A 399 -3.18 -21.28 22.51
CA THR A 399 -2.41 -20.51 21.54
C THR A 399 -0.90 -20.59 21.80
N ARG A 400 -0.11 -20.56 20.73
CA ARG A 400 1.33 -20.41 20.75
C ARG A 400 1.70 -19.25 19.82
N LEU A 401 2.24 -18.17 20.41
CA LEU A 401 2.73 -17.05 19.63
C LEU A 401 4.06 -17.40 18.97
N ILE A 402 4.15 -17.17 17.66
CA ILE A 402 5.34 -17.37 16.82
C ILE A 402 5.83 -16.01 16.35
N PRO A 403 6.83 -15.40 17.02
CA PRO A 403 7.45 -14.18 16.54
C PRO A 403 8.21 -14.45 15.23
N VAL A 404 7.99 -13.63 14.22
CA VAL A 404 8.64 -13.77 12.92
C VAL A 404 8.81 -12.40 12.28
N ASP A 405 9.89 -12.21 11.50
CA ASP A 405 9.99 -11.03 10.63
C ASP A 405 9.13 -11.21 9.38
N TYR A 406 8.76 -10.10 8.76
CA TYR A 406 7.85 -10.16 7.61
C TYR A 406 8.42 -10.89 6.38
N PRO A 407 9.71 -10.73 5.99
CA PRO A 407 10.29 -11.51 4.91
C PRO A 407 10.22 -13.02 5.13
N ALA A 408 10.60 -13.49 6.33
CA ALA A 408 10.51 -14.90 6.69
C ALA A 408 9.05 -15.39 6.73
N PHE A 409 8.13 -14.61 7.34
CA PHE A 409 6.71 -14.89 7.31
C PHE A 409 6.19 -15.04 5.88
N ARG A 410 6.53 -14.08 4.99
CA ARG A 410 6.08 -14.11 3.59
C ARG A 410 6.54 -15.35 2.86
N LYS A 411 7.79 -15.79 3.09
CA LYS A 411 8.31 -17.03 2.51
C LYS A 411 7.51 -18.24 2.98
N LEU A 412 7.33 -18.39 4.28
CA LEU A 412 6.54 -19.48 4.87
C LEU A 412 5.10 -19.50 4.32
N TRP A 413 4.49 -18.35 4.17
CA TRP A 413 3.14 -18.20 3.64
C TRP A 413 3.03 -18.62 2.17
N VAL A 414 3.96 -18.15 1.32
CA VAL A 414 4.02 -18.50 -0.11
C VAL A 414 4.28 -19.98 -0.29
N ASP A 415 5.18 -20.56 0.51
CA ASP A 415 5.56 -21.97 0.47
C ASP A 415 4.53 -22.89 1.17
N ARG A 416 3.44 -22.33 1.71
CA ARG A 416 2.39 -23.07 2.44
C ARG A 416 2.89 -23.82 3.68
N GLN A 417 3.89 -23.31 4.35
CA GLN A 417 4.51 -23.90 5.52
C GLN A 417 3.99 -23.33 6.85
N ILE A 418 2.85 -22.63 6.84
CA ILE A 418 2.22 -22.06 8.03
C ILE A 418 0.97 -22.87 8.38
N PRO A 419 1.04 -23.83 9.31
CA PRO A 419 -0.16 -24.49 9.84
C PRO A 419 -0.71 -23.68 11.01
N GLY A 420 -1.55 -22.68 10.79
CA GLY A 420 -2.07 -21.92 11.91
C GLY A 420 -2.86 -20.69 11.53
N ALA A 421 -3.18 -19.88 12.54
CA ALA A 421 -3.81 -18.58 12.35
C ALA A 421 -2.75 -17.50 12.19
N VAL A 422 -2.95 -16.62 11.25
CA VAL A 422 -2.06 -15.49 11.00
C VAL A 422 -2.85 -14.21 10.98
N GLY A 423 -2.33 -13.18 11.68
CA GLY A 423 -2.80 -11.81 11.51
C GLY A 423 -2.38 -11.31 10.14
N TYR A 424 -3.33 -11.00 9.28
CA TYR A 424 -3.07 -10.51 7.95
C TYR A 424 -3.60 -9.10 7.78
N TYR A 425 -2.75 -8.25 7.23
CA TYR A 425 -3.03 -6.87 6.93
C TYR A 425 -3.47 -6.76 5.48
N ASN A 426 -4.74 -6.50 5.24
CA ASN A 426 -5.30 -6.40 3.90
C ASN A 426 -5.69 -4.97 3.56
N ILE A 427 -5.58 -4.62 2.28
CA ILE A 427 -6.09 -3.36 1.74
C ILE A 427 -7.60 -3.32 1.90
N ALA A 428 -8.12 -2.22 2.45
CA ALA A 428 -9.53 -1.91 2.36
C ALA A 428 -9.77 -1.19 1.03
N ASN A 429 -10.45 -1.84 0.10
CA ASN A 429 -10.73 -1.28 -1.21
C ASN A 429 -11.99 -0.42 -1.20
N ARG A 430 -12.01 0.60 -2.05
CA ARG A 430 -13.11 1.56 -2.17
C ARG A 430 -13.94 1.37 -3.43
N ASP A 431 -13.50 0.49 -4.31
CA ASP A 431 -14.23 0.09 -5.50
C ASP A 431 -14.34 -1.44 -5.59
N TRP A 432 -15.28 -1.89 -6.43
CA TRP A 432 -15.51 -3.32 -6.61
C TRP A 432 -14.32 -4.03 -7.28
N ILE A 433 -13.55 -3.32 -8.12
CA ILE A 433 -12.44 -3.91 -8.87
C ILE A 433 -11.28 -4.25 -7.91
N GLY A 434 -10.93 -3.32 -7.02
CA GLY A 434 -9.92 -3.59 -6.01
C GLY A 434 -10.34 -4.66 -5.01
N ALA A 435 -11.61 -4.63 -4.58
CA ALA A 435 -12.17 -5.68 -3.73
C ALA A 435 -12.17 -7.04 -4.43
N TYR A 436 -12.55 -7.08 -5.70
CA TYR A 436 -12.49 -8.28 -6.53
C TYR A 436 -11.06 -8.83 -6.65
N ALA A 437 -10.09 -7.99 -6.98
CA ALA A 437 -8.68 -8.41 -7.10
C ALA A 437 -8.16 -9.06 -5.81
N LEU A 438 -8.59 -8.55 -4.65
CA LEU A 438 -8.26 -9.16 -3.37
C LEU A 438 -9.00 -10.49 -3.14
N LEU A 439 -10.29 -10.56 -3.48
CA LEU A 439 -11.08 -11.79 -3.39
C LEU A 439 -10.49 -12.89 -4.27
N GLU A 440 -10.15 -12.57 -5.52
CA GLU A 440 -9.54 -13.51 -6.45
C GLU A 440 -8.21 -14.05 -5.90
N LYS A 441 -7.39 -13.20 -5.31
CA LYS A 441 -6.13 -13.60 -4.70
C LYS A 441 -6.29 -14.44 -3.44
N MET A 442 -7.24 -14.09 -2.56
CA MET A 442 -7.32 -14.61 -1.19
C MET A 442 -8.42 -15.65 -0.99
N ALA A 443 -9.45 -15.65 -1.81
CA ALA A 443 -10.63 -16.47 -1.63
C ALA A 443 -10.93 -17.42 -2.80
N TYR A 444 -10.32 -17.21 -3.98
CA TYR A 444 -10.56 -18.05 -5.15
C TYR A 444 -9.64 -19.27 -5.15
N SER A 445 -10.21 -20.45 -4.84
CA SER A 445 -9.47 -21.71 -4.69
C SER A 445 -8.62 -22.11 -5.90
N PRO A 446 -9.06 -21.90 -7.17
CA PRO A 446 -8.25 -22.22 -8.34
C PRO A 446 -6.98 -21.38 -8.49
N SER A 447 -6.95 -20.14 -7.96
CA SER A 447 -5.79 -19.23 -8.08
C SER A 447 -4.64 -19.59 -7.14
N LYS A 448 -4.86 -20.41 -6.15
CA LYS A 448 -3.95 -20.78 -5.05
C LYS A 448 -2.73 -19.86 -4.83
N PRO A 449 -2.47 -19.55 -3.57
CA PRO A 449 -2.96 -20.09 -2.31
C PRO A 449 -4.17 -19.31 -1.75
N THR A 450 -5.25 -19.99 -1.36
CA THR A 450 -6.35 -19.38 -0.62
C THR A 450 -6.10 -19.45 0.89
N ASP A 451 -6.47 -18.39 1.59
CA ASP A 451 -6.40 -18.28 3.04
C ASP A 451 -7.80 -18.38 3.66
N THR A 452 -8.80 -18.73 2.85
CA THR A 452 -10.17 -19.04 3.29
C THR A 452 -10.42 -20.53 3.16
N ALA A 453 -11.44 -21.01 3.85
CA ALA A 453 -11.95 -22.35 3.59
C ALA A 453 -12.38 -22.42 2.11
N ASN A 454 -11.81 -23.34 1.33
CA ASN A 454 -12.20 -23.56 -0.06
C ASN A 454 -13.73 -23.71 -0.15
N ASP A 455 -14.40 -22.72 -0.71
CA ASP A 455 -15.84 -22.65 -0.83
C ASP A 455 -16.24 -22.62 -2.31
N PRO A 456 -16.74 -23.74 -2.86
CA PRO A 456 -17.08 -23.84 -4.29
C PRO A 456 -18.15 -22.82 -4.74
N GLU A 457 -19.02 -22.36 -3.83
CA GLU A 457 -20.03 -21.36 -4.15
C GLU A 457 -19.39 -19.97 -4.28
N ILE A 458 -18.44 -19.63 -3.39
CA ILE A 458 -17.64 -18.41 -3.51
C ILE A 458 -16.82 -18.46 -4.81
N ASP A 459 -16.16 -19.59 -5.10
CA ASP A 459 -15.39 -19.77 -6.34
C ASP A 459 -16.27 -19.55 -7.57
N GLY A 460 -17.48 -20.14 -7.58
CA GLY A 460 -18.44 -19.96 -8.67
C GLY A 460 -18.86 -18.50 -8.86
N MET A 461 -19.13 -17.77 -7.78
CA MET A 461 -19.46 -16.34 -7.84
C MET A 461 -18.27 -15.48 -8.30
N ILE A 462 -17.07 -15.73 -7.80
CA ILE A 462 -15.86 -15.03 -8.24
C ILE A 462 -15.62 -15.25 -9.74
N ALA A 463 -15.72 -16.49 -10.21
CA ALA A 463 -15.60 -16.80 -11.63
C ALA A 463 -16.65 -16.11 -12.51
N GLN A 464 -17.87 -15.89 -11.98
CA GLN A 464 -18.90 -15.12 -12.68
C GLN A 464 -18.55 -13.62 -12.73
N VAL A 465 -18.03 -13.03 -11.64
CA VAL A 465 -17.57 -11.64 -11.63
C VAL A 465 -16.52 -11.40 -12.70
N MET A 466 -15.57 -12.34 -12.89
CA MET A 466 -14.51 -12.23 -13.91
C MET A 466 -15.06 -12.04 -15.34
N ARG A 467 -16.20 -12.65 -15.64
CA ARG A 467 -16.81 -12.67 -16.98
C ARG A 467 -17.95 -11.66 -17.15
N GLN A 468 -18.30 -10.98 -16.06
CA GLN A 468 -19.44 -10.06 -16.07
C GLN A 468 -18.98 -8.65 -16.49
N THR A 469 -19.76 -8.01 -17.36
CA THR A 469 -19.56 -6.63 -17.83
C THR A 469 -20.71 -5.71 -17.43
N ASP A 470 -21.80 -6.28 -16.91
CA ASP A 470 -22.94 -5.55 -16.36
C ASP A 470 -22.66 -5.18 -14.90
N LYS A 471 -22.60 -3.88 -14.60
CA LYS A 471 -22.24 -3.34 -13.29
C LYS A 471 -23.23 -3.76 -12.19
N ASP A 472 -24.50 -3.84 -12.48
CA ASP A 472 -25.51 -4.21 -11.48
C ASP A 472 -25.42 -5.69 -11.10
N LYS A 473 -25.13 -6.54 -12.09
CA LYS A 473 -24.87 -7.96 -11.83
C LYS A 473 -23.58 -8.18 -11.08
N ILE A 474 -22.51 -7.43 -11.42
CA ILE A 474 -21.25 -7.43 -10.64
C ILE A 474 -21.53 -7.04 -9.19
N ASN A 475 -22.26 -5.95 -8.97
CA ASN A 475 -22.61 -5.48 -7.63
C ASN A 475 -23.43 -6.52 -6.85
N ALA A 476 -24.36 -7.21 -7.50
CA ALA A 476 -25.15 -8.28 -6.88
C ALA A 476 -24.26 -9.49 -6.49
N LEU A 477 -23.37 -9.92 -7.38
CA LEU A 477 -22.41 -11.00 -7.11
C LEU A 477 -21.48 -10.63 -5.95
N MET A 478 -20.92 -9.43 -5.97
CA MET A 478 -20.03 -8.95 -4.90
C MET A 478 -20.75 -8.91 -3.54
N ARG A 479 -21.99 -8.44 -3.49
CA ARG A 479 -22.80 -8.50 -2.26
C ARG A 479 -22.96 -9.92 -1.76
N ASN A 480 -23.30 -10.85 -2.65
CA ASN A 480 -23.49 -12.26 -2.27
C ASN A 480 -22.19 -12.89 -1.75
N ILE A 481 -21.05 -12.62 -2.41
CA ILE A 481 -19.73 -13.08 -1.96
C ILE A 481 -19.44 -12.59 -0.54
N PHE A 482 -19.56 -11.29 -0.27
CA PHE A 482 -19.27 -10.74 1.06
C PHE A 482 -20.26 -11.20 2.12
N THR A 483 -21.53 -11.34 1.77
CA THR A 483 -22.54 -11.91 2.67
C THR A 483 -22.17 -13.34 3.05
N ARG A 484 -21.75 -14.15 2.07
CA ARG A 484 -21.35 -15.54 2.32
C ARG A 484 -20.05 -15.63 3.11
N LEU A 485 -19.01 -14.85 2.75
CA LEU A 485 -17.76 -14.78 3.54
C LEU A 485 -18.04 -14.49 5.02
N ARG A 486 -18.97 -13.59 5.29
CA ARG A 486 -19.38 -13.25 6.65
C ARG A 486 -20.18 -14.38 7.30
N SER A 487 -21.20 -14.92 6.62
CA SER A 487 -22.07 -15.97 7.17
C SER A 487 -21.32 -17.29 7.38
N GLU A 488 -20.31 -17.58 6.58
CA GLU A 488 -19.43 -18.75 6.72
C GLU A 488 -18.28 -18.52 7.69
N HIS A 489 -18.18 -17.32 8.28
CA HIS A 489 -17.07 -16.94 9.17
C HIS A 489 -15.70 -17.24 8.56
N SER A 490 -15.53 -16.91 7.28
CA SER A 490 -14.37 -17.31 6.48
C SER A 490 -13.04 -16.64 6.90
N GLY A 491 -13.06 -15.76 7.87
CA GLY A 491 -11.92 -15.15 8.54
C GLY A 491 -12.38 -14.47 9.83
N VAL A 492 -11.46 -13.88 10.57
CA VAL A 492 -11.75 -13.10 11.76
C VAL A 492 -11.39 -11.64 11.50
N PRO A 493 -12.33 -10.82 10.97
CA PRO A 493 -12.11 -9.39 10.88
C PRO A 493 -11.95 -8.81 12.27
N VAL A 494 -10.93 -7.99 12.48
CA VAL A 494 -10.65 -7.39 13.79
C VAL A 494 -10.93 -5.90 13.78
N VAL A 495 -10.16 -5.12 13.01
CA VAL A 495 -10.32 -3.66 12.93
C VAL A 495 -10.06 -3.12 11.52
N TYR A 496 -10.70 -2.00 11.20
CA TYR A 496 -10.31 -1.11 10.12
C TYR A 496 -9.31 -0.10 10.62
N LEU A 497 -8.21 0.09 9.90
CA LEU A 497 -7.11 0.94 10.33
C LEU A 497 -7.01 2.24 9.57
N HIS A 498 -6.50 3.24 10.29
CA HIS A 498 -5.99 4.48 9.72
C HIS A 498 -4.49 4.55 10.05
N SER A 499 -3.63 4.64 9.03
CA SER A 499 -2.18 4.67 9.22
C SER A 499 -1.68 6.11 9.43
N PRO A 500 -1.14 6.45 10.63
CA PRO A 500 -0.63 7.78 10.91
C PRO A 500 0.80 7.94 10.43
N TYR A 501 1.07 9.14 9.89
CA TYR A 501 2.40 9.62 9.54
C TYR A 501 2.60 10.99 10.18
N ALA A 502 3.59 11.12 11.04
CA ALA A 502 3.99 12.41 11.59
C ALA A 502 4.94 13.13 10.64
N THR A 503 4.80 14.44 10.54
CA THR A 503 5.63 15.26 9.66
C THR A 503 6.33 16.39 10.40
N SER A 504 7.44 16.86 9.83
CA SER A 504 8.09 18.06 10.33
C SER A 504 7.13 19.26 10.26
N LYS A 505 7.30 20.21 11.19
CA LYS A 505 6.44 21.42 11.28
C LYS A 505 6.52 22.30 10.02
N THR A 506 7.54 22.12 9.20
CA THR A 506 7.81 22.91 8.00
C THR A 506 7.34 22.25 6.70
N LEU A 507 6.84 21.01 6.76
CA LEU A 507 6.50 20.26 5.55
C LEU A 507 5.30 20.84 4.78
N GLY A 508 4.38 21.50 5.48
CA GLY A 508 3.14 22.03 4.91
C GLY A 508 2.03 21.00 4.81
N LYS A 509 0.98 21.32 4.05
CA LYS A 509 -0.16 20.42 3.85
C LYS A 509 0.27 19.24 2.98
N TRP A 510 -0.07 18.05 3.44
CA TRP A 510 0.17 16.80 2.73
C TRP A 510 -1.05 15.88 2.83
N ASN A 511 -1.37 15.22 1.74
CA ASN A 511 -2.37 14.15 1.72
C ASN A 511 -1.66 12.86 1.30
N PRO A 512 -1.44 11.90 2.21
CA PRO A 512 -0.80 10.62 1.88
C PRO A 512 -1.68 9.73 0.98
N GLY A 513 -2.85 10.21 0.57
CA GLY A 513 -3.78 9.44 -0.24
C GLY A 513 -4.41 8.29 0.53
N THR A 514 -4.86 7.29 -0.21
CA THR A 514 -5.52 6.09 0.32
C THR A 514 -4.93 4.80 -0.25
N VAL A 515 -3.99 4.92 -1.17
CA VAL A 515 -3.33 3.76 -1.78
C VAL A 515 -2.27 3.23 -0.83
N MET A 516 -2.39 1.97 -0.48
CA MET A 516 -1.50 1.31 0.46
C MET A 516 -0.04 1.30 -0.02
N TYR A 517 0.88 1.60 0.89
CA TYR A 517 2.33 1.69 0.63
C TYR A 517 2.73 2.71 -0.44
N ASP A 518 1.84 3.66 -0.76
CA ASP A 518 2.13 4.81 -1.59
C ASP A 518 1.81 6.08 -0.81
N LEU A 519 2.79 6.91 -0.59
CA LEU A 519 2.65 8.14 0.19
C LEU A 519 2.39 9.36 -0.70
N PHE A 520 2.28 9.17 -2.00
CA PHE A 520 2.15 10.27 -2.96
C PHE A 520 3.16 11.41 -2.72
N ILE A 521 4.39 11.03 -2.39
CA ILE A 521 5.49 11.97 -2.12
C ILE A 521 5.79 12.85 -3.33
N ASP A 522 5.57 12.33 -4.52
CA ASP A 522 5.67 13.10 -5.76
C ASP A 522 4.67 14.27 -5.83
N GLN A 523 3.50 14.16 -5.20
CA GLN A 523 2.56 15.28 -5.07
C GLN A 523 3.00 16.29 -4.00
N LEU A 524 3.57 15.83 -2.89
CA LEU A 524 4.21 16.68 -1.91
C LEU A 524 5.41 17.40 -2.51
N ALA A 525 6.14 16.71 -3.36
CA ALA A 525 7.33 17.21 -4.03
C ALA A 525 7.01 18.06 -5.28
N SER A 526 5.74 18.20 -5.68
CA SER A 526 5.31 19.12 -6.72
C SER A 526 5.03 20.48 -6.11
N GLY A 527 5.55 21.53 -6.33
CA GLY A 527 5.25 22.85 -5.77
C GLY A 527 3.84 23.40 -6.12
N LYS A 528 2.86 22.53 -6.43
CA LYS A 528 1.48 22.88 -6.79
C LYS A 528 0.55 22.82 -5.59
#